data_2e5627e8ba844ae60e57710b3472bc6c
#
_entry.id   2e5627e8ba844ae60e57710b3472bc6c
#
_cell.length_a   1.000
_cell.length_b   1.000
_cell.length_c   1.000
_cell.angle_alpha   90.00
_cell.angle_beta   90.00
_cell.angle_gamma   90.00
#
_symmetry.space_group_name_H-M   'P 1'
#
loop_
_entity.id
_entity.type
_entity.pdbx_description
1 polymer ?
#
loop_
_entity_poly.entity_id
_entity_poly.type
_entity_poly.pdbx_seq_one_letter_code
_entity_poly.pdbx_strand_id
1 'polypeptide(L)'
;MKLNPDCIRDILITIEDNTGFGKSMSYELNSTYDLLQKYTFDEVRYHIDQCELSNLITKVHKFMDGSCLIQDLSPSGHQFLADIRSDNNWNKTKSIAKTVGTSSLTAIKEIATNVIAELIKAQFQ
;
A
#
# COMPACT_ATOMS: atom_id res chain seq x y z
N MET A 1 7.37 -15.53 -3.30
CA MET A 1 7.43 -14.17 -3.87
C MET A 1 7.90 -13.19 -2.81
N LYS A 2 8.79 -12.30 -3.15
CA LYS A 2 9.28 -11.28 -2.21
C LYS A 2 8.31 -10.12 -2.12
N LEU A 3 8.16 -9.56 -0.92
CA LEU A 3 7.40 -8.35 -0.72
C LEU A 3 8.08 -7.18 -1.44
N ASN A 4 7.30 -6.46 -2.24
CA ASN A 4 7.76 -5.26 -2.94
C ASN A 4 7.03 -4.05 -2.33
N PRO A 5 7.70 -3.23 -1.52
CA PRO A 5 7.04 -2.08 -0.88
C PRO A 5 6.47 -1.09 -1.88
N ASP A 6 7.11 -0.89 -3.03
CA ASP A 6 6.58 0.00 -4.08
C ASP A 6 5.25 -0.51 -4.61
N CYS A 7 5.10 -1.82 -4.77
CA CYS A 7 3.84 -2.42 -5.19
C CYS A 7 2.73 -2.18 -4.17
N ILE A 8 3.04 -2.31 -2.88
CA ILE A 8 2.10 -1.99 -1.80
C ILE A 8 1.62 -0.55 -1.91
N ARG A 9 2.56 0.41 -2.03
CA ARG A 9 2.21 1.82 -2.14
C ARG A 9 1.34 2.10 -3.35
N ASP A 10 1.70 1.57 -4.51
CA ASP A 10 0.94 1.77 -5.75
C ASP A 10 -0.46 1.17 -5.66
N ILE A 11 -0.61 0.03 -5.00
CA ILE A 11 -1.92 -0.58 -4.74
C ILE A 11 -2.77 0.33 -3.85
N LEU A 12 -2.22 0.85 -2.76
CA LEU A 12 -2.97 1.70 -1.84
C LEU A 12 -3.43 2.98 -2.51
N ILE A 13 -2.57 3.61 -3.31
CA ILE A 13 -2.94 4.81 -4.09
C ILE A 13 -4.07 4.47 -5.07
N THR A 14 -3.95 3.35 -5.78
CA THR A 14 -4.95 2.93 -6.77
C THR A 14 -6.29 2.65 -6.10
N ILE A 15 -6.30 1.99 -4.95
CA ILE A 15 -7.53 1.72 -4.20
C ILE A 15 -8.18 3.04 -3.76
N GLU A 16 -7.40 3.96 -3.21
CA GLU A 16 -7.92 5.26 -2.78
C GLU A 16 -8.61 6.00 -3.93
N ASP A 17 -7.99 5.97 -5.11
CA ASP A 17 -8.50 6.68 -6.29
C ASP A 17 -9.75 6.02 -6.90
N ASN A 18 -9.99 4.76 -6.61
CA ASN A 18 -11.03 3.97 -7.28
C ASN A 18 -12.10 3.42 -6.34
N THR A 19 -12.11 3.84 -5.09
CA THR A 19 -13.12 3.42 -4.10
C THR A 19 -13.75 4.64 -3.44
N GLY A 20 -14.89 4.41 -2.79
CA GLY A 20 -15.59 5.43 -2.04
C GLY A 20 -16.82 4.83 -1.39
N PHE A 21 -17.68 5.67 -0.81
CA PHE A 21 -18.91 5.19 -0.22
C PHE A 21 -19.79 4.55 -1.30
N GLY A 22 -20.04 3.26 -1.13
CA GLY A 22 -20.86 2.49 -2.08
C GLY A 22 -20.14 2.14 -3.39
N LYS A 23 -18.83 2.41 -3.49
CA LYS A 23 -18.06 2.12 -4.70
C LYS A 23 -16.83 1.27 -4.36
N SER A 24 -16.77 0.06 -4.90
CA SER A 24 -15.66 -0.88 -4.74
C SER A 24 -14.79 -0.91 -6.00
N MET A 25 -13.53 -1.31 -5.84
CA MET A 25 -12.59 -1.47 -6.94
C MET A 25 -12.47 -2.94 -7.33
N SER A 26 -12.61 -3.22 -8.62
CA SER A 26 -12.39 -4.57 -9.16
C SER A 26 -10.98 -4.67 -9.70
N TYR A 27 -10.28 -5.77 -9.39
CA TYR A 27 -8.98 -6.07 -9.99
C TYR A 27 -9.04 -7.43 -10.68
N GLU A 28 -8.82 -7.41 -11.99
CA GLU A 28 -8.93 -8.56 -12.89
C GLU A 28 -7.71 -8.64 -13.78
N LEU A 29 -7.57 -9.76 -14.49
CA LEU A 29 -6.46 -9.97 -15.43
C LEU A 29 -6.35 -8.85 -16.47
N ASN A 30 -7.49 -8.31 -16.91
CA ASN A 30 -7.55 -7.26 -17.93
C ASN A 30 -7.60 -5.83 -17.37
N SER A 31 -7.43 -5.67 -16.07
CA SER A 31 -7.46 -4.33 -15.45
C SER A 31 -6.31 -3.45 -15.95
N THR A 32 -6.61 -2.16 -16.14
CA THR A 32 -5.68 -1.20 -16.76
C THR A 32 -5.37 0.00 -15.86
N TYR A 33 -5.28 -0.22 -14.55
CA TYR A 33 -4.91 0.86 -13.62
C TYR A 33 -3.46 1.27 -13.84
N ASP A 34 -3.23 2.56 -14.07
CA ASP A 34 -1.92 3.09 -14.52
C ASP A 34 -0.75 2.66 -13.64
N LEU A 35 -0.89 2.81 -12.33
CA LEU A 35 0.22 2.51 -11.41
C LEU A 35 0.53 1.02 -11.31
N LEU A 36 -0.40 0.15 -11.73
CA LEU A 36 -0.26 -1.29 -11.60
C LEU A 36 0.22 -1.97 -12.88
N GLN A 37 0.33 -1.23 -13.99
CA GLN A 37 0.71 -1.80 -15.28
C GLN A 37 2.14 -2.36 -15.32
N LYS A 38 3.03 -1.82 -14.51
CA LYS A 38 4.43 -2.27 -14.46
C LYS A 38 4.63 -3.58 -13.68
N TYR A 39 3.59 -4.09 -13.04
CA TYR A 39 3.63 -5.34 -12.29
C TYR A 39 2.84 -6.42 -13.01
N THR A 40 3.21 -7.69 -12.80
CA THR A 40 2.42 -8.80 -13.30
C THR A 40 1.11 -8.92 -12.49
N PHE A 41 0.12 -9.58 -13.08
CA PHE A 41 -1.12 -9.87 -12.36
C PHE A 41 -0.84 -10.61 -11.04
N ASP A 42 0.04 -11.61 -11.07
CA ASP A 42 0.37 -12.41 -9.89
C ASP A 42 1.02 -11.57 -8.80
N GLU A 43 1.90 -10.64 -9.18
CA GLU A 43 2.51 -9.72 -8.21
C GLU A 43 1.47 -8.85 -7.53
N VAL A 44 0.58 -8.25 -8.30
CA VAL A 44 -0.45 -7.37 -7.74
C VAL A 44 -1.39 -8.15 -6.84
N ARG A 45 -1.85 -9.33 -7.30
CA ARG A 45 -2.76 -10.16 -6.49
C ARG A 45 -2.11 -10.60 -5.18
N TYR A 46 -0.85 -11.01 -5.24
CA TYR A 46 -0.11 -11.36 -4.02
C TYR A 46 -0.04 -10.18 -3.06
N HIS A 47 0.26 -8.99 -3.55
CA HIS A 47 0.41 -7.81 -2.71
C HIS A 47 -0.93 -7.27 -2.22
N ILE A 48 -2.02 -7.46 -2.95
CA ILE A 48 -3.37 -7.19 -2.43
C ILE A 48 -3.64 -8.08 -1.21
N ASP A 49 -3.29 -9.36 -1.29
CA ASP A 49 -3.45 -10.27 -0.16
C ASP A 49 -2.58 -9.84 1.04
N GLN A 50 -1.37 -9.36 0.78
CA GLN A 50 -0.51 -8.83 1.85
C GLN A 50 -1.12 -7.59 2.50
N CYS A 51 -1.74 -6.72 1.73
CA CYS A 51 -2.45 -5.56 2.25
C CYS A 51 -3.61 -5.98 3.15
N GLU A 52 -4.38 -7.00 2.74
CA GLU A 52 -5.48 -7.52 3.54
C GLU A 52 -4.98 -8.13 4.85
N LEU A 53 -3.95 -8.98 4.79
CA LEU A 53 -3.37 -9.62 5.96
C LEU A 53 -2.76 -8.61 6.94
N SER A 54 -2.33 -7.46 6.44
CA SER A 54 -1.75 -6.39 7.26
C SER A 54 -2.80 -5.36 7.70
N ASN A 55 -4.08 -5.64 7.47
CA ASN A 55 -5.20 -4.79 7.84
C ASN A 55 -5.16 -3.39 7.21
N LEU A 56 -4.59 -3.26 6.01
CA LEU A 56 -4.53 -1.99 5.29
C LEU A 56 -5.74 -1.76 4.41
N ILE A 57 -6.50 -2.81 4.10
CA ILE A 57 -7.69 -2.75 3.27
C ILE A 57 -8.83 -3.51 3.95
N THR A 58 -10.07 -3.08 3.66
CA THR A 58 -11.27 -3.71 4.19
C THR A 58 -11.90 -4.60 3.14
N LYS A 59 -12.52 -5.68 3.58
CA LYS A 59 -13.37 -6.59 2.78
C LYS A 59 -12.89 -6.81 1.35
N VAL A 60 -12.17 -7.88 1.14
CA VAL A 60 -11.77 -8.33 -0.20
C VAL A 60 -12.59 -9.57 -0.53
N HIS A 61 -13.38 -9.49 -1.60
CA HIS A 61 -14.07 -10.65 -2.16
C HIS A 61 -13.21 -11.26 -3.25
N LYS A 62 -12.87 -12.54 -3.10
CA LYS A 62 -12.01 -13.25 -4.03
C LYS A 62 -12.85 -14.20 -4.87
N PHE A 63 -12.55 -14.25 -6.17
CA PHE A 63 -13.27 -15.10 -7.12
C PHE A 63 -12.37 -16.24 -7.60
N MET A 64 -12.99 -17.29 -8.14
CA MET A 64 -12.26 -18.49 -8.56
C MET A 64 -11.25 -18.24 -9.67
N ASP A 65 -11.48 -17.23 -10.50
CA ASP A 65 -10.56 -16.87 -11.59
C ASP A 65 -9.35 -16.05 -11.14
N GLY A 66 -9.23 -15.81 -9.83
CA GLY A 66 -8.14 -15.01 -9.27
C GLY A 66 -8.43 -13.53 -9.17
N SER A 67 -9.52 -13.05 -9.77
CA SER A 67 -9.91 -11.64 -9.61
C SER A 67 -10.44 -11.37 -8.21
N CYS A 68 -10.54 -10.09 -7.85
CA CYS A 68 -11.04 -9.70 -6.55
C CYS A 68 -11.77 -8.37 -6.62
N LEU A 69 -12.59 -8.12 -5.60
CA LEU A 69 -13.30 -6.87 -5.40
C LEU A 69 -12.90 -6.30 -4.04
N ILE A 70 -12.37 -5.09 -4.04
CA ILE A 70 -11.84 -4.43 -2.85
C ILE A 70 -12.78 -3.31 -2.44
N GLN A 71 -13.24 -3.32 -1.20
CA GLN A 71 -14.18 -2.30 -0.73
C GLN A 71 -13.52 -0.93 -0.57
N ASP A 72 -12.42 -0.84 0.18
CA ASP A 72 -11.74 0.42 0.47
C ASP A 72 -10.47 0.18 1.28
N LEU A 73 -9.72 1.25 1.52
CA LEU A 73 -8.67 1.26 2.54
C LEU A 73 -9.30 1.17 3.93
N SER A 74 -8.61 0.52 4.85
CA SER A 74 -8.95 0.59 6.27
C SER A 74 -8.45 1.92 6.87
N PRO A 75 -8.85 2.27 8.09
CA PRO A 75 -8.24 3.42 8.78
C PRO A 75 -6.72 3.34 8.86
N SER A 76 -6.18 2.15 9.13
CA SER A 76 -4.72 1.92 9.13
C SER A 76 -4.12 2.11 7.75
N GLY A 77 -4.82 1.69 6.70
CA GLY A 77 -4.38 1.89 5.32
C GLY A 77 -4.34 3.36 4.94
N HIS A 78 -5.35 4.11 5.30
CA HIS A 78 -5.37 5.57 5.08
C HIS A 78 -4.21 6.26 5.82
N GLN A 79 -3.97 5.87 7.06
CA GLN A 79 -2.88 6.45 7.85
C GLN A 79 -1.52 6.15 7.24
N PHE A 80 -1.27 4.89 6.88
CA PHE A 80 -0.01 4.50 6.27
C PHE A 80 0.20 5.23 4.94
N LEU A 81 -0.83 5.30 4.10
CA LEU A 81 -0.74 6.00 2.82
C LEU A 81 -0.47 7.50 3.02
N ALA A 82 -1.11 8.12 4.00
CA ALA A 82 -0.85 9.52 4.33
C ALA A 82 0.63 9.74 4.68
N ASP A 83 1.23 8.82 5.44
CA ASP A 83 2.63 8.91 5.83
C ASP A 83 3.60 8.77 4.66
N ILE A 84 3.27 7.96 3.67
CA ILE A 84 4.16 7.62 2.55
C ILE A 84 3.75 8.24 1.23
N ARG A 85 2.72 9.08 1.20
CA ARG A 85 2.19 9.64 -0.05
C ARG A 85 3.24 10.46 -0.80
N SER A 86 3.99 11.31 -0.11
CA SER A 86 5.00 12.12 -0.78
C SER A 86 6.20 11.25 -1.18
N ASP A 87 6.77 11.53 -2.35
CA ASP A 87 7.92 10.80 -2.82
C ASP A 87 9.12 10.97 -1.88
N ASN A 88 9.29 12.15 -1.30
CA ASN A 88 10.38 12.40 -0.35
C ASN A 88 10.27 11.51 0.89
N ASN A 89 9.10 11.44 1.49
CA ASN A 89 8.88 10.62 2.68
C ASN A 89 8.98 9.14 2.35
N TRP A 90 8.48 8.73 1.20
CA TRP A 90 8.56 7.35 0.77
C TRP A 90 10.02 6.93 0.52
N ASN A 91 10.78 7.75 -0.20
CA ASN A 91 12.18 7.47 -0.47
C ASN A 91 13.00 7.40 0.82
N LYS A 92 12.73 8.29 1.77
CA LYS A 92 13.38 8.28 3.08
C LYS A 92 13.04 7.01 3.86
N THR A 93 11.78 6.61 3.85
CA THR A 93 11.31 5.39 4.51
C THR A 93 12.01 4.16 3.93
N LYS A 94 12.07 4.05 2.60
CA LYS A 94 12.75 2.93 1.93
C LYS A 94 14.27 2.93 2.22
N SER A 95 14.88 4.10 2.24
CA SER A 95 16.31 4.22 2.53
C SER A 95 16.64 3.73 3.94
N ILE A 96 15.85 4.10 4.93
CA ILE A 96 16.02 3.64 6.31
C ILE A 96 15.80 2.12 6.40
N ALA A 97 14.75 1.61 5.76
CA ALA A 97 14.47 0.17 5.73
C ALA A 97 15.65 -0.61 5.16
N LYS A 98 16.25 -0.11 4.09
CA LYS A 98 17.42 -0.72 3.46
C LYS A 98 18.63 -0.71 4.40
N THR A 99 18.87 0.41 5.08
CA THR A 99 19.98 0.56 6.03
C THR A 99 19.82 -0.40 7.21
N VAL A 100 18.59 -0.53 7.74
CA VAL A 100 18.30 -1.45 8.83
C VAL A 100 18.31 -2.91 8.36
N GLY A 101 18.13 -3.15 7.07
CA GLY A 101 18.14 -4.49 6.50
C GLY A 101 16.80 -5.20 6.58
N THR A 102 15.69 -4.46 6.50
CA THR A 102 14.35 -5.05 6.58
C THR A 102 13.52 -4.71 5.35
N SER A 103 12.66 -5.67 4.95
CA SER A 103 11.61 -5.46 3.97
C SER A 103 10.24 -5.85 4.54
N SER A 104 10.17 -6.09 5.84
CA SER A 104 8.92 -6.43 6.53
C SER A 104 7.95 -5.25 6.45
N LEU A 105 6.69 -5.52 6.08
CA LEU A 105 5.68 -4.48 6.00
C LEU A 105 5.41 -3.83 7.36
N THR A 106 5.41 -4.62 8.43
CA THR A 106 5.27 -4.10 9.79
C THR A 106 6.38 -3.10 10.11
N ALA A 107 7.63 -3.44 9.80
CA ALA A 107 8.77 -2.56 10.04
C ALA A 107 8.70 -1.29 9.16
N ILE A 108 8.31 -1.43 7.91
CA ILE A 108 8.18 -0.29 6.99
C ILE A 108 7.11 0.68 7.48
N LYS A 109 5.97 0.19 7.97
CA LYS A 109 4.92 1.02 8.56
C LYS A 109 5.44 1.79 9.77
N GLU A 110 6.21 1.13 10.63
CA GLU A 110 6.80 1.77 11.81
C GLU A 110 7.82 2.84 11.43
N ILE A 111 8.67 2.56 10.45
CA ILE A 111 9.64 3.53 9.93
C ILE A 111 8.92 4.75 9.37
N ALA A 112 7.86 4.54 8.57
CA ALA A 112 7.07 5.63 7.99
C ALA A 112 6.47 6.53 9.09
N THR A 113 5.92 5.92 10.14
CA THR A 113 5.39 6.66 11.28
C THR A 113 6.48 7.50 11.95
N ASN A 114 7.66 6.93 12.14
CA ASN A 114 8.77 7.64 12.76
C ASN A 114 9.31 8.78 11.88
N VAL A 115 9.35 8.60 10.57
CA VAL A 115 9.73 9.68 9.64
C VAL A 115 8.81 10.88 9.79
N ILE A 116 7.50 10.63 9.84
CA ILE A 116 6.52 11.70 10.02
C ILE A 116 6.66 12.34 11.41
N ALA A 117 6.85 11.54 12.45
CA ALA A 117 7.01 12.06 13.81
C ALA A 117 8.22 13.00 13.91
N GLU A 118 9.34 12.66 13.29
CA GLU A 118 10.53 13.51 13.27
C GLU A 118 10.30 14.81 12.49
N LEU A 119 9.57 14.75 11.37
CA LEU A 119 9.22 15.95 10.61
C LEU A 119 8.32 16.89 11.41
N ILE A 120 7.33 16.34 12.11
CA ILE A 120 6.44 17.13 12.99
C ILE A 120 7.26 17.78 14.09
N LYS A 121 8.13 17.02 14.74
CA LYS A 121 8.97 17.49 15.82
C LYS A 121 9.84 18.66 15.37
N ALA A 122 10.39 18.59 14.16
CA ALA A 122 11.23 19.65 13.59
C ALA A 122 10.48 20.97 13.41
N GLN A 123 9.15 20.94 13.24
CA GLN A 123 8.35 22.16 13.08
C GLN A 123 8.17 22.92 14.40
N PHE A 124 8.44 22.28 15.53
CA PHE A 124 8.24 22.87 16.86
C PHE A 124 9.55 23.26 17.54
N GLN A 125 10.64 23.24 16.80
CA GLN A 125 11.96 23.65 17.31
C GLN A 125 12.34 25.06 16.90
#